data_2c4ff37a19e3f0d408a023c0ae7e99d7
#
_entry.id   2c4ff37a19e3f0d408a023c0ae7e99d7
#
_cell.length_a   1.000
_cell.length_b   1.000
_cell.length_c   1.000
_cell.angle_alpha   90.00
_cell.angle_beta   90.00
_cell.angle_gamma   90.00
#
_symmetry.space_group_name_H-M   'P 1'
#
loop_
_entity.id
_entity.type
_entity.pdbx_description
1 polymer ?
#
loop_
_entity_poly.entity_id
_entity_poly.type
_entity_poly.pdbx_seq_one_letter_code
_entity_poly.pdbx_strand_id
1 'polypeptide(L)'
;MDIASAEMTKYTANAMLATKISFMNEISNICERVGADVNKVRLGIGSDKRIGYSFIYPGCGYGGSCFPKDVQALIKTSKDFGYTTKILNAVEEVNFEQKHVIPRKVVERFGEDLTGKTFAIWGLAFKPDTDDMRQAAAITIINELTKRGAKVKAYDPKAEKEARVCYLKDNKNVEYCDSKYTVLVDADAMILVTEWKEFRQPDFIEIKKRLKNPVIFDGRNQFDAHSLSDKGFEYYQIGVSSKLNK
;
A
#
# COMPACT_ATOMS: atom_id res chain seq x y z
N MET A 1 -0.28 -14.19 34.86
CA MET A 1 0.87 -14.33 33.93
C MET A 1 2.00 -13.47 34.47
N ASP A 2 3.22 -13.96 34.45
CA ASP A 2 4.39 -13.17 34.83
C ASP A 2 4.67 -12.03 33.84
N ILE A 3 5.52 -11.08 34.25
CA ILE A 3 5.78 -9.87 33.48
C ILE A 3 6.42 -10.18 32.11
N ALA A 4 7.43 -11.06 32.09
CA ALA A 4 8.13 -11.40 30.86
C ALA A 4 7.20 -12.06 29.83
N SER A 5 6.34 -12.98 30.27
CA SER A 5 5.34 -13.62 29.42
C SER A 5 4.28 -12.63 28.92
N ALA A 6 3.89 -11.65 29.74
CA ALA A 6 2.92 -10.63 29.33
C ALA A 6 3.48 -9.69 28.26
N GLU A 7 4.72 -9.25 28.41
CA GLU A 7 5.42 -8.45 27.39
C GLU A 7 5.60 -9.24 26.09
N MET A 8 6.08 -10.48 26.18
CA MET A 8 6.23 -11.35 25.01
C MET A 8 4.89 -11.60 24.30
N THR A 9 3.80 -11.77 25.03
CA THR A 9 2.47 -11.97 24.44
C THR A 9 2.09 -10.81 23.52
N LYS A 10 2.29 -9.55 23.96
CA LYS A 10 1.97 -8.38 23.15
C LYS A 10 2.80 -8.31 21.88
N TYR A 11 4.13 -8.43 21.99
CA TYR A 11 5.03 -8.37 20.84
C TYR A 11 4.77 -9.52 19.86
N THR A 12 4.57 -10.74 20.38
CA THR A 12 4.27 -11.92 19.56
C THR A 12 2.97 -11.76 18.79
N ALA A 13 1.91 -11.22 19.42
CA ALA A 13 0.64 -10.99 18.74
C ALA A 13 0.82 -10.04 17.55
N ASN A 14 1.48 -8.90 17.73
CA ASN A 14 1.73 -7.95 16.65
C ASN A 14 2.66 -8.52 15.56
N ALA A 15 3.68 -9.28 15.93
CA ALA A 15 4.56 -9.97 15.00
C ALA A 15 3.81 -11.02 14.17
N MET A 16 2.89 -11.77 14.78
CA MET A 16 2.04 -12.73 14.06
C MET A 16 1.12 -12.05 13.03
N LEU A 17 0.51 -10.92 13.40
CA LEU A 17 -0.34 -10.16 12.47
C LEU A 17 0.48 -9.58 11.31
N ALA A 18 1.67 -9.03 11.58
CA ALA A 18 2.61 -8.57 10.56
C ALA A 18 3.04 -9.72 9.63
N THR A 19 3.29 -10.91 10.19
CA THR A 19 3.63 -12.12 9.43
C THR A 19 2.50 -12.50 8.47
N LYS A 20 1.24 -12.49 8.90
CA LYS A 20 0.08 -12.79 8.03
C LYS A 20 0.00 -11.83 6.85
N ILE A 21 0.23 -10.53 7.09
CA ILE A 21 0.21 -9.52 6.03
C ILE A 21 1.37 -9.72 5.06
N SER A 22 2.62 -9.85 5.56
CA SER A 22 3.80 -10.06 4.71
C SER A 22 3.70 -11.37 3.92
N PHE A 23 3.22 -12.47 4.53
CA PHE A 23 2.96 -13.72 3.83
C PHE A 23 1.99 -13.52 2.65
N MET A 24 0.86 -12.85 2.87
CA MET A 24 -0.10 -12.59 1.78
C MET A 24 0.45 -11.66 0.71
N ASN A 25 1.31 -10.71 1.08
CA ASN A 25 1.99 -9.86 0.12
C ASN A 25 3.01 -10.64 -0.73
N GLU A 26 3.76 -11.56 -0.13
CA GLU A 26 4.65 -12.47 -0.88
C GLU A 26 3.84 -13.37 -1.83
N ILE A 27 2.75 -13.98 -1.35
CA ILE A 27 1.83 -14.77 -2.19
C ILE A 27 1.26 -13.93 -3.33
N SER A 28 0.94 -12.65 -3.08
CA SER A 28 0.44 -11.75 -4.13
C SER A 28 1.46 -11.58 -5.26
N ASN A 29 2.73 -11.42 -4.92
CA ASN A 29 3.82 -11.30 -5.89
C ASN A 29 4.03 -12.60 -6.70
N ILE A 30 3.80 -13.76 -6.09
CA ILE A 30 3.82 -15.07 -6.79
C ILE A 30 2.61 -15.18 -7.72
N CYS A 31 1.39 -14.89 -7.22
CA CYS A 31 0.18 -14.93 -8.02
C CYS A 31 0.29 -14.13 -9.31
N GLU A 32 0.83 -12.92 -9.22
CA GLU A 32 1.02 -12.04 -10.37
C GLU A 32 1.94 -12.64 -11.45
N ARG A 33 2.98 -13.37 -11.04
CA ARG A 33 3.93 -14.02 -11.94
C ARG A 33 3.38 -15.27 -12.62
N VAL A 34 2.58 -16.05 -11.87
CA VAL A 34 2.00 -17.30 -12.39
C VAL A 34 0.63 -17.11 -13.05
N GLY A 35 0.09 -15.89 -13.09
CA GLY A 35 -1.21 -15.58 -13.67
C GLY A 35 -2.40 -15.99 -12.78
N ALA A 36 -2.20 -16.13 -11.46
CA ALA A 36 -3.28 -16.33 -10.49
C ALA A 36 -3.84 -14.99 -10.00
N ASP A 37 -5.03 -15.01 -9.43
CA ASP A 37 -5.67 -13.87 -8.77
C ASP A 37 -5.58 -14.05 -7.25
N VAL A 38 -4.80 -13.19 -6.59
CA VAL A 38 -4.60 -13.25 -5.14
C VAL A 38 -5.90 -13.06 -4.35
N ASN A 39 -6.89 -12.34 -4.90
CA ASN A 39 -8.17 -12.14 -4.22
C ASN A 39 -8.92 -13.48 -4.10
N LYS A 40 -8.87 -14.32 -5.15
CA LYS A 40 -9.43 -15.67 -5.13
C LYS A 40 -8.65 -16.61 -4.20
N VAL A 41 -7.32 -16.53 -4.24
CA VAL A 41 -6.45 -17.28 -3.31
C VAL A 41 -6.76 -16.92 -1.86
N ARG A 42 -6.89 -15.62 -1.55
CA ARG A 42 -7.27 -15.12 -0.22
C ARG A 42 -8.61 -15.69 0.24
N LEU A 43 -9.61 -15.69 -0.64
CA LEU A 43 -10.93 -16.27 -0.32
C LEU A 43 -10.84 -17.78 -0.07
N GLY A 44 -10.07 -18.49 -0.89
CA GLY A 44 -9.87 -19.93 -0.74
C GLY A 44 -9.23 -20.30 0.60
N ILE A 45 -8.06 -19.73 0.91
CA ILE A 45 -7.37 -20.04 2.17
C ILE A 45 -8.09 -19.49 3.39
N GLY A 46 -8.77 -18.34 3.28
CA GLY A 46 -9.49 -17.71 4.38
C GLY A 46 -10.74 -18.50 4.80
N SER A 47 -11.28 -19.36 3.95
CA SER A 47 -12.41 -20.27 4.28
C SER A 47 -12.01 -21.37 5.27
N ASP A 48 -10.73 -21.69 5.39
CA ASP A 48 -10.24 -22.60 6.43
C ASP A 48 -10.29 -21.90 7.79
N LYS A 49 -11.03 -22.47 8.74
CA LYS A 49 -11.20 -21.92 10.10
C LYS A 49 -9.88 -21.76 10.86
N ARG A 50 -8.84 -22.53 10.52
CA ARG A 50 -7.51 -22.44 11.12
C ARG A 50 -6.75 -21.18 10.68
N ILE A 51 -7.09 -20.60 9.52
CA ILE A 51 -6.47 -19.40 8.95
C ILE A 51 -7.36 -18.17 9.18
N GLY A 52 -8.62 -18.24 8.73
CA GLY A 52 -9.59 -17.14 8.80
C GLY A 52 -9.23 -15.95 7.89
N TYR A 53 -10.17 -15.03 7.71
CA TYR A 53 -10.04 -13.90 6.79
C TYR A 53 -9.29 -12.70 7.34
N SER A 54 -9.04 -12.65 8.65
CA SER A 54 -8.42 -11.49 9.29
C SER A 54 -6.92 -11.42 9.00
N PHE A 55 -6.45 -10.21 8.64
CA PHE A 55 -5.05 -9.90 8.36
C PHE A 55 -4.40 -10.65 7.17
N ILE A 56 -5.20 -11.20 6.26
CA ILE A 56 -4.72 -11.82 5.02
C ILE A 56 -5.14 -11.00 3.78
N TYR A 57 -5.20 -9.67 3.89
CA TYR A 57 -5.46 -8.76 2.78
C TYR A 57 -4.12 -8.31 2.18
N PRO A 58 -3.85 -8.61 0.90
CA PRO A 58 -2.67 -8.09 0.22
C PRO A 58 -2.81 -6.58 -0.01
N GLY A 59 -1.68 -5.88 -0.03
CA GLY A 59 -1.65 -4.44 -0.26
C GLY A 59 -0.26 -3.93 -0.54
N CYS A 60 -0.07 -2.61 -0.52
CA CYS A 60 1.21 -1.96 -0.76
C CYS A 60 2.14 -1.89 0.47
N GLY A 61 2.01 -2.82 1.41
CA GLY A 61 2.77 -2.88 2.65
C GLY A 61 2.07 -2.20 3.83
N TYR A 62 2.51 -2.59 5.04
CA TYR A 62 2.04 -2.00 6.28
C TYR A 62 3.00 -0.93 6.82
N GLY A 63 2.46 -0.03 7.64
CA GLY A 63 3.18 0.98 8.40
C GLY A 63 2.58 1.15 9.79
N GLY A 64 2.67 2.35 10.31
CA GLY A 64 2.17 2.73 11.63
C GLY A 64 3.17 2.50 12.76
N SER A 65 2.73 2.81 13.97
CA SER A 65 3.58 2.79 15.16
C SER A 65 3.76 1.42 15.79
N CYS A 66 2.87 0.45 15.49
CA CYS A 66 2.84 -0.82 16.22
C CYS A 66 3.64 -1.91 15.49
N PHE A 67 3.21 -2.33 14.30
CA PHE A 67 3.81 -3.48 13.62
C PHE A 67 5.30 -3.32 13.35
N PRO A 68 5.78 -2.25 12.69
CA PRO A 68 7.21 -2.14 12.41
C PRO A 68 8.04 -2.08 13.70
N LYS A 69 7.61 -1.25 14.66
CA LYS A 69 8.35 -1.07 15.92
C LYS A 69 8.41 -2.37 16.74
N ASP A 70 7.28 -3.09 16.87
CA ASP A 70 7.21 -4.26 17.73
C ASP A 70 7.94 -5.45 17.09
N VAL A 71 7.90 -5.63 15.77
CA VAL A 71 8.70 -6.63 15.06
C VAL A 71 10.20 -6.34 15.20
N GLN A 72 10.62 -5.10 14.96
CA GLN A 72 12.02 -4.68 15.11
C GLN A 72 12.53 -4.80 16.55
N ALA A 73 11.70 -4.44 17.53
CA ALA A 73 12.05 -4.61 18.95
C ALA A 73 12.25 -6.08 19.30
N LEU A 74 11.38 -6.97 18.81
CA LEU A 74 11.50 -8.42 19.05
C LEU A 74 12.75 -9.01 18.39
N ILE A 75 13.08 -8.58 17.16
CA ILE A 75 14.33 -8.96 16.48
C ILE A 75 15.55 -8.52 17.29
N LYS A 76 15.56 -7.27 17.76
CA LYS A 76 16.65 -6.72 18.55
C LYS A 76 16.80 -7.48 19.87
N THR A 77 15.72 -7.64 20.62
CA THR A 77 15.72 -8.38 21.89
C THR A 77 16.25 -9.80 21.70
N SER A 78 15.76 -10.52 20.68
CA SER A 78 16.25 -11.87 20.38
C SER A 78 17.76 -11.92 20.17
N LYS A 79 18.29 -10.94 19.41
CA LYS A 79 19.74 -10.83 19.16
C LYS A 79 20.53 -10.57 20.43
N ASP A 80 20.01 -9.70 21.32
CA ASP A 80 20.65 -9.37 22.60
C ASP A 80 20.73 -10.61 23.53
N PHE A 81 19.80 -11.56 23.35
CA PHE A 81 19.79 -12.86 24.03
C PHE A 81 20.40 -14.00 23.19
N GLY A 82 21.18 -13.71 22.16
CA GLY A 82 21.92 -14.71 21.38
C GLY A 82 21.10 -15.51 20.36
N TYR A 83 19.86 -15.11 20.05
CA TYR A 83 19.01 -15.81 19.09
C TYR A 83 18.77 -14.97 17.83
N THR A 84 19.06 -15.54 16.65
CA THR A 84 18.79 -14.92 15.36
C THR A 84 17.42 -15.31 14.82
N THR A 85 16.51 -14.37 14.74
CA THR A 85 15.17 -14.59 14.17
C THR A 85 15.25 -14.74 12.66
N LYS A 86 14.67 -15.82 12.11
CA LYS A 86 14.60 -16.02 10.65
C LYS A 86 13.30 -15.46 10.06
N ILE A 87 12.16 -15.88 10.62
CA ILE A 87 10.85 -15.48 10.13
C ILE A 87 10.66 -13.96 10.23
N LEU A 88 10.97 -13.36 11.40
CA LEU A 88 10.73 -11.93 11.59
C LEU A 88 11.60 -11.05 10.69
N ASN A 89 12.85 -11.47 10.41
CA ASN A 89 13.69 -10.77 9.45
C ASN A 89 13.08 -10.84 8.02
N ALA A 90 12.61 -12.02 7.60
CA ALA A 90 11.93 -12.17 6.32
C ALA A 90 10.64 -11.33 6.24
N VAL A 91 9.87 -11.23 7.33
CA VAL A 91 8.66 -10.40 7.40
C VAL A 91 8.97 -8.91 7.15
N GLU A 92 10.04 -8.39 7.75
CA GLU A 92 10.48 -6.99 7.53
C GLU A 92 10.99 -6.78 6.10
N GLU A 93 11.77 -7.71 5.56
CA GLU A 93 12.29 -7.66 4.19
C GLU A 93 11.14 -7.65 3.17
N VAL A 94 10.19 -8.58 3.28
CA VAL A 94 9.01 -8.62 2.42
C VAL A 94 8.19 -7.34 2.51
N ASN A 95 7.99 -6.79 3.71
CA ASN A 95 7.24 -5.54 3.87
C ASN A 95 7.97 -4.34 3.26
N PHE A 96 9.30 -4.30 3.37
CA PHE A 96 10.11 -3.26 2.73
C PHE A 96 9.95 -3.32 1.21
N GLU A 97 10.13 -4.50 0.60
CA GLU A 97 9.99 -4.70 -0.85
C GLU A 97 8.57 -4.41 -1.35
N GLN A 98 7.57 -4.72 -0.55
CA GLN A 98 6.16 -4.53 -0.91
C GLN A 98 5.80 -3.04 -1.12
N LYS A 99 6.44 -2.13 -0.40
CA LYS A 99 6.21 -0.68 -0.59
C LYS A 99 6.66 -0.17 -1.96
N HIS A 100 7.48 -0.95 -2.68
CA HIS A 100 7.97 -0.61 -4.00
C HIS A 100 7.13 -1.23 -5.15
N VAL A 101 6.12 -2.06 -4.84
CA VAL A 101 5.31 -2.74 -5.88
C VAL A 101 4.54 -1.73 -6.74
N ILE A 102 3.88 -0.75 -6.12
CA ILE A 102 3.14 0.29 -6.87
C ILE A 102 4.08 1.15 -7.74
N PRO A 103 5.22 1.70 -7.24
CA PRO A 103 6.20 2.37 -8.09
C PRO A 103 6.67 1.52 -9.27
N ARG A 104 6.96 0.23 -9.08
CA ARG A 104 7.34 -0.67 -10.19
C ARG A 104 6.25 -0.76 -11.26
N LYS A 105 4.98 -0.93 -10.87
CA LYS A 105 3.85 -0.95 -11.82
C LYS A 105 3.69 0.37 -12.58
N VAL A 106 3.92 1.49 -11.91
CA VAL A 106 3.91 2.80 -12.58
C VAL A 106 5.02 2.90 -13.61
N VAL A 107 6.24 2.48 -13.26
CA VAL A 107 7.39 2.44 -14.17
C VAL A 107 7.16 1.49 -15.34
N GLU A 108 6.61 0.31 -15.11
CA GLU A 108 6.24 -0.64 -16.18
C GLU A 108 5.25 -0.03 -17.18
N ARG A 109 4.35 0.84 -16.72
CA ARG A 109 3.34 1.47 -17.58
C ARG A 109 3.82 2.76 -18.25
N PHE A 110 4.58 3.59 -17.56
CA PHE A 110 4.94 4.94 -17.99
C PHE A 110 6.42 5.13 -18.36
N GLY A 111 7.27 4.15 -18.07
CA GLY A 111 8.73 4.22 -18.28
C GLY A 111 9.49 4.67 -17.03
N GLU A 112 10.81 4.56 -17.05
CA GLU A 112 11.69 4.92 -15.92
C GLU A 112 11.77 6.44 -15.68
N ASP A 113 11.75 7.24 -16.74
CA ASP A 113 11.71 8.70 -16.65
C ASP A 113 10.25 9.17 -16.59
N LEU A 114 9.88 9.69 -15.43
CA LEU A 114 8.54 10.22 -15.16
C LEU A 114 8.48 11.76 -15.25
N THR A 115 9.50 12.39 -15.83
CA THR A 115 9.52 13.84 -16.05
C THR A 115 8.31 14.28 -16.87
N GLY A 116 7.62 15.32 -16.40
CA GLY A 116 6.39 15.82 -17.02
C GLY A 116 5.12 15.02 -16.70
N LYS A 117 5.21 13.91 -15.95
CA LYS A 117 4.06 13.15 -15.47
C LYS A 117 3.59 13.65 -14.11
N THR A 118 2.30 13.58 -13.87
CA THR A 118 1.65 13.93 -12.61
C THR A 118 0.80 12.77 -12.12
N PHE A 119 0.98 12.35 -10.88
CA PHE A 119 0.20 11.26 -10.27
C PHE A 119 -0.65 11.78 -9.12
N ALA A 120 -1.92 11.41 -9.13
CA ALA A 120 -2.87 11.73 -8.07
C ALA A 120 -2.84 10.64 -6.98
N ILE A 121 -2.49 10.98 -5.75
CA ILE A 121 -2.41 10.06 -4.62
C ILE A 121 -3.66 10.21 -3.74
N TRP A 122 -4.37 9.12 -3.53
CA TRP A 122 -5.45 9.00 -2.56
C TRP A 122 -4.98 8.23 -1.33
N GLY A 123 -4.82 8.96 -0.22
CA GLY A 123 -4.38 8.44 1.06
C GLY A 123 -2.88 8.57 1.32
N LEU A 124 -2.55 9.12 2.47
CA LEU A 124 -1.19 9.35 2.96
C LEU A 124 -0.94 8.59 4.27
N ALA A 125 -1.96 8.52 5.16
CA ALA A 125 -1.89 7.79 6.41
C ALA A 125 -1.64 6.28 6.17
N PHE A 126 -1.04 5.60 7.15
CA PHE A 126 -0.78 4.16 7.05
C PHE A 126 -2.04 3.29 7.05
N LYS A 127 -3.15 3.81 7.57
CA LYS A 127 -4.50 3.20 7.58
C LYS A 127 -5.57 4.29 7.69
N PRO A 128 -6.86 3.98 7.44
CA PRO A 128 -7.96 4.90 7.70
C PRO A 128 -8.09 5.34 9.16
N ASP A 129 -8.81 6.44 9.38
CA ASP A 129 -9.21 7.01 10.67
C ASP A 129 -8.07 7.57 11.55
N THR A 130 -6.88 7.79 10.98
CA THR A 130 -5.72 8.39 11.65
C THR A 130 -4.98 9.37 10.72
N ASP A 131 -4.18 10.24 11.30
CA ASP A 131 -3.19 11.10 10.63
C ASP A 131 -1.76 10.49 10.67
N ASP A 132 -1.59 9.33 11.32
CA ASP A 132 -0.29 8.70 11.51
C ASP A 132 0.32 8.22 10.19
N MET A 133 1.48 8.77 9.86
CA MET A 133 2.25 8.42 8.66
C MET A 133 3.53 7.64 8.94
N ARG A 134 3.79 7.24 10.19
CA ARG A 134 5.00 6.47 10.53
C ARG A 134 5.13 5.25 9.65
N GLN A 135 6.21 5.18 8.89
CA GLN A 135 6.47 4.09 7.93
C GLN A 135 5.32 3.80 6.93
N ALA A 136 4.46 4.79 6.64
CA ALA A 136 3.40 4.64 5.66
C ALA A 136 3.94 4.35 4.26
N ALA A 137 3.27 3.47 3.52
CA ALA A 137 3.65 3.13 2.14
C ALA A 137 3.63 4.35 1.21
N ALA A 138 2.75 5.32 1.47
CA ALA A 138 2.66 6.56 0.72
C ALA A 138 3.99 7.32 0.65
N ILE A 139 4.77 7.32 1.73
CA ILE A 139 6.07 8.00 1.77
C ILE A 139 7.03 7.39 0.75
N THR A 140 7.14 6.06 0.74
CA THR A 140 7.99 5.34 -0.22
C THR A 140 7.52 5.55 -1.64
N ILE A 141 6.22 5.39 -1.90
CA ILE A 141 5.62 5.54 -3.23
C ILE A 141 5.88 6.95 -3.78
N ILE A 142 5.59 7.99 -3.01
CA ILE A 142 5.76 9.38 -3.43
C ILE A 142 7.24 9.69 -3.70
N ASN A 143 8.14 9.29 -2.81
CA ASN A 143 9.57 9.54 -2.99
C ASN A 143 10.14 8.80 -4.21
N GLU A 144 9.72 7.56 -4.47
CA GLU A 144 10.15 6.81 -5.65
C GLU A 144 9.67 7.44 -6.96
N LEU A 145 8.45 7.96 -7.00
CA LEU A 145 7.91 8.64 -8.18
C LEU A 145 8.59 10.00 -8.41
N THR A 146 8.73 10.81 -7.36
CA THR A 146 9.34 12.15 -7.48
C THR A 146 10.83 12.09 -7.75
N LYS A 147 11.54 11.07 -7.26
CA LYS A 147 12.95 10.79 -7.59
C LYS A 147 13.14 10.55 -9.09
N ARG A 148 12.12 10.02 -9.79
CA ARG A 148 12.09 9.80 -11.25
C ARG A 148 11.57 11.00 -12.04
N GLY A 149 11.42 12.16 -11.40
CA GLY A 149 10.99 13.40 -12.04
C GLY A 149 9.48 13.66 -12.06
N ALA A 150 8.65 12.77 -11.50
CA ALA A 150 7.21 12.98 -11.44
C ALA A 150 6.82 14.14 -10.52
N LYS A 151 5.68 14.76 -10.82
CA LYS A 151 4.91 15.55 -9.86
C LYS A 151 3.84 14.70 -9.21
N VAL A 152 3.55 14.99 -7.95
CA VAL A 152 2.51 14.30 -7.19
C VAL A 152 1.51 15.33 -6.68
N LYS A 153 0.23 15.06 -6.89
CA LYS A 153 -0.88 15.71 -6.21
C LYS A 153 -1.40 14.73 -5.16
N ALA A 154 -1.53 15.16 -3.92
CA ALA A 154 -1.91 14.26 -2.82
C ALA A 154 -3.13 14.76 -2.07
N TYR A 155 -4.00 13.84 -1.70
CA TYR A 155 -5.14 14.08 -0.82
C TYR A 155 -5.24 12.98 0.24
N ASP A 156 -5.43 13.41 1.47
CA ASP A 156 -5.78 12.54 2.62
C ASP A 156 -6.72 13.30 3.55
N PRO A 157 -7.78 12.68 4.08
CA PRO A 157 -8.73 13.35 4.96
C PRO A 157 -8.14 13.91 6.26
N LYS A 158 -6.99 13.39 6.72
CA LYS A 158 -6.39 13.76 8.03
C LYS A 158 -4.87 14.00 8.01
N ALA A 159 -4.14 13.28 7.14
CA ALA A 159 -2.68 13.19 7.24
C ALA A 159 -1.91 14.27 6.46
N GLU A 160 -2.59 15.19 5.77
CA GLU A 160 -1.93 16.23 4.97
C GLU A 160 -0.92 17.05 5.80
N LYS A 161 -1.32 17.50 6.98
CA LYS A 161 -0.45 18.30 7.87
C LYS A 161 0.80 17.53 8.26
N GLU A 162 0.66 16.28 8.66
CA GLU A 162 1.79 15.40 9.00
C GLU A 162 2.71 15.18 7.80
N ALA A 163 2.15 14.94 6.61
CA ALA A 163 2.93 14.79 5.39
C ALA A 163 3.76 16.03 5.10
N ARG A 164 3.12 17.20 5.13
CA ARG A 164 3.73 18.49 4.78
C ARG A 164 4.85 18.91 5.76
N VAL A 165 4.66 18.66 7.05
CA VAL A 165 5.56 19.16 8.10
C VAL A 165 6.66 18.16 8.45
N CYS A 166 6.36 16.85 8.46
CA CYS A 166 7.26 15.85 9.01
C CYS A 166 7.91 14.97 7.94
N TYR A 167 7.12 14.41 7.00
CA TYR A 167 7.60 13.30 6.17
C TYR A 167 7.99 13.68 4.75
N LEU A 168 7.33 14.68 4.15
CA LEU A 168 7.53 15.11 2.77
C LEU A 168 7.86 16.61 2.67
N LYS A 169 8.29 17.23 3.77
CA LYS A 169 8.55 18.68 3.88
C LYS A 169 9.55 19.21 2.85
N ASP A 170 10.54 18.41 2.50
CA ASP A 170 11.60 18.78 1.57
C ASP A 170 11.30 18.40 0.12
N ASN A 171 10.18 17.69 -0.12
CA ASN A 171 9.81 17.23 -1.45
C ASN A 171 8.97 18.29 -2.20
N LYS A 172 9.67 19.11 -3.00
CA LYS A 172 9.05 20.22 -3.76
C LYS A 172 8.13 19.77 -4.91
N ASN A 173 8.12 18.46 -5.24
CA ASN A 173 7.28 17.91 -6.30
C ASN A 173 5.93 17.42 -5.78
N VAL A 174 5.58 17.69 -4.52
CA VAL A 174 4.30 17.30 -3.92
C VAL A 174 3.42 18.52 -3.72
N GLU A 175 2.26 18.50 -4.35
CA GLU A 175 1.15 19.44 -4.17
C GLU A 175 0.05 18.76 -3.34
N TYR A 176 -0.52 19.47 -2.36
CA TYR A 176 -1.62 18.96 -1.54
C TYR A 176 -2.92 19.63 -1.96
N CYS A 177 -3.98 18.83 -2.12
CA CYS A 177 -5.27 19.26 -2.62
C CYS A 177 -6.39 19.07 -1.59
N ASP A 178 -7.40 19.94 -1.64
CA ASP A 178 -8.49 19.99 -0.64
C ASP A 178 -9.53 18.87 -0.79
N SER A 179 -9.52 18.12 -1.89
CA SER A 179 -10.49 17.05 -2.11
C SER A 179 -9.96 15.91 -2.97
N LYS A 180 -10.59 14.74 -2.81
CA LYS A 180 -10.28 13.55 -3.62
C LYS A 180 -10.49 13.73 -5.13
N TYR A 181 -11.30 14.69 -5.56
CA TYR A 181 -11.52 14.96 -6.98
C TYR A 181 -10.62 16.07 -7.52
N THR A 182 -10.27 17.08 -6.71
CA THR A 182 -9.35 18.14 -7.13
C THR A 182 -7.96 17.59 -7.46
N VAL A 183 -7.50 16.61 -6.68
CA VAL A 183 -6.20 15.95 -6.89
C VAL A 183 -6.08 15.26 -8.25
N LEU A 184 -7.20 14.85 -8.86
CA LEU A 184 -7.24 14.13 -10.15
C LEU A 184 -7.08 15.02 -11.37
N VAL A 185 -7.30 16.35 -11.22
CA VAL A 185 -7.28 17.26 -12.36
C VAL A 185 -5.93 17.26 -13.04
N ASP A 186 -5.94 16.92 -14.34
CA ASP A 186 -4.74 16.83 -15.18
C ASP A 186 -3.67 15.84 -14.68
N ALA A 187 -4.03 14.86 -13.86
CA ALA A 187 -3.14 13.78 -13.48
C ALA A 187 -3.09 12.68 -14.56
N ASP A 188 -1.92 12.10 -14.76
CA ASP A 188 -1.69 11.02 -15.74
C ASP A 188 -2.26 9.69 -15.25
N ALA A 189 -2.34 9.48 -13.94
CA ALA A 189 -3.01 8.34 -13.30
C ALA A 189 -3.37 8.65 -11.85
N MET A 190 -4.31 7.85 -11.31
CA MET A 190 -4.67 7.83 -9.90
C MET A 190 -3.99 6.65 -9.20
N ILE A 191 -3.51 6.85 -7.97
CA ILE A 191 -2.91 5.82 -7.11
C ILE A 191 -3.65 5.82 -5.77
N LEU A 192 -4.32 4.71 -5.44
CA LEU A 192 -4.94 4.50 -4.14
C LEU A 192 -3.95 3.83 -3.18
N VAL A 193 -3.63 4.50 -2.07
CA VAL A 193 -2.66 4.00 -1.08
C VAL A 193 -3.31 3.66 0.25
N THR A 194 -4.32 4.41 0.68
CA THR A 194 -5.03 4.18 1.94
C THR A 194 -6.53 4.03 1.69
N GLU A 195 -7.12 2.98 2.22
CA GLU A 195 -8.50 2.58 1.95
C GLU A 195 -9.54 3.34 2.81
N TRP A 196 -9.50 4.67 2.80
CA TRP A 196 -10.49 5.51 3.48
C TRP A 196 -11.91 5.18 3.05
N LYS A 197 -12.86 5.27 3.99
CA LYS A 197 -14.28 4.97 3.71
C LYS A 197 -14.83 5.80 2.54
N GLU A 198 -14.44 7.06 2.44
CA GLU A 198 -14.87 7.95 1.36
C GLU A 198 -14.33 7.58 -0.03
N PHE A 199 -13.28 6.75 -0.12
CA PHE A 199 -12.71 6.27 -1.37
C PHE A 199 -13.36 4.99 -1.90
N ARG A 200 -14.21 4.31 -1.10
CA ARG A 200 -14.77 3.00 -1.44
C ARG A 200 -15.76 3.01 -2.58
N GLN A 201 -16.55 4.07 -2.69
CA GLN A 201 -17.57 4.22 -3.74
C GLN A 201 -17.44 5.59 -4.39
N PRO A 202 -16.39 5.82 -5.20
CA PRO A 202 -16.22 7.09 -5.87
C PRO A 202 -17.09 7.16 -7.13
N ASP A 203 -17.32 8.36 -7.62
CA ASP A 203 -17.87 8.58 -8.95
C ASP A 203 -16.78 8.36 -10.01
N PHE A 204 -16.80 7.18 -10.65
CA PHE A 204 -15.84 6.83 -11.70
C PHE A 204 -16.01 7.65 -12.98
N ILE A 205 -17.20 8.22 -13.25
CA ILE A 205 -17.40 9.13 -14.37
C ILE A 205 -16.60 10.41 -14.11
N GLU A 206 -16.70 10.94 -12.92
CA GLU A 206 -15.97 12.14 -12.53
C GLU A 206 -14.45 11.90 -12.45
N ILE A 207 -14.00 10.72 -12.02
CA ILE A 207 -12.58 10.33 -12.06
C ILE A 207 -12.09 10.34 -13.52
N LYS A 208 -12.79 9.66 -14.43
CA LYS A 208 -12.40 9.54 -15.83
C LYS A 208 -12.33 10.90 -16.53
N LYS A 209 -13.26 11.80 -16.21
CA LYS A 209 -13.32 13.16 -16.78
C LYS A 209 -12.13 14.03 -16.38
N ARG A 210 -11.58 13.83 -15.18
CA ARG A 210 -10.51 14.67 -14.61
C ARG A 210 -9.11 14.18 -14.92
N LEU A 211 -8.94 12.87 -15.05
CA LEU A 211 -7.66 12.28 -15.43
C LEU A 211 -7.34 12.52 -16.90
N LYS A 212 -6.06 12.70 -17.23
CA LYS A 212 -5.59 12.70 -18.64
C LYS A 212 -5.78 11.33 -19.29
N ASN A 213 -5.51 10.27 -18.53
CA ASN A 213 -5.68 8.89 -18.95
C ASN A 213 -6.47 8.14 -17.89
N PRO A 214 -7.42 7.27 -18.25
CA PRO A 214 -8.21 6.51 -17.29
C PRO A 214 -7.39 5.34 -16.69
N VAL A 215 -6.34 5.66 -15.94
CA VAL A 215 -5.41 4.69 -15.34
C VAL A 215 -5.50 4.76 -13.83
N ILE A 216 -5.69 3.61 -13.18
CA ILE A 216 -5.77 3.48 -11.73
C ILE A 216 -4.79 2.41 -11.25
N PHE A 217 -3.93 2.77 -10.29
CA PHE A 217 -3.13 1.83 -9.50
C PHE A 217 -3.73 1.71 -8.11
N ASP A 218 -4.19 0.52 -7.77
CA ASP A 218 -4.87 0.27 -6.50
C ASP A 218 -3.97 -0.57 -5.57
N GLY A 219 -3.37 0.11 -4.60
CA GLY A 219 -2.51 -0.50 -3.59
C GLY A 219 -3.26 -1.25 -2.49
N ARG A 220 -4.61 -1.32 -2.55
CA ARG A 220 -5.46 -1.95 -1.53
C ARG A 220 -6.47 -2.95 -2.09
N ASN A 221 -6.50 -3.15 -3.41
CA ASN A 221 -7.47 -3.99 -4.10
C ASN A 221 -8.92 -3.63 -3.71
N GLN A 222 -9.21 -2.34 -3.65
CA GLN A 222 -10.46 -1.79 -3.15
C GLN A 222 -11.58 -1.90 -4.18
N PHE A 223 -11.23 -1.80 -5.47
CA PHE A 223 -12.21 -1.68 -6.55
C PHE A 223 -12.40 -3.01 -7.29
N ASP A 224 -13.56 -3.14 -7.95
CA ASP A 224 -13.87 -4.29 -8.79
C ASP A 224 -13.28 -4.11 -10.20
N ALA A 225 -12.44 -5.05 -10.60
CA ALA A 225 -11.70 -4.99 -11.87
C ALA A 225 -12.63 -5.05 -13.10
N HIS A 226 -13.69 -5.88 -13.07
CA HIS A 226 -14.63 -5.99 -14.18
C HIS A 226 -15.39 -4.68 -14.37
N SER A 227 -15.92 -4.13 -13.28
CA SER A 227 -16.63 -2.86 -13.32
C SER A 227 -15.76 -1.71 -13.84
N LEU A 228 -14.47 -1.69 -13.53
CA LEU A 228 -13.54 -0.67 -14.04
C LEU A 228 -13.18 -0.88 -15.51
N SER A 229 -12.99 -2.12 -15.93
CA SER A 229 -12.76 -2.47 -17.34
C SER A 229 -13.93 -2.06 -18.21
N ASP A 230 -15.17 -2.36 -17.79
CA ASP A 230 -16.40 -1.97 -18.49
C ASP A 230 -16.54 -0.44 -18.64
N LYS A 231 -16.00 0.32 -17.68
CA LYS A 231 -15.92 1.79 -17.73
C LYS A 231 -14.74 2.31 -18.55
N GLY A 232 -13.90 1.42 -19.07
CA GLY A 232 -12.74 1.73 -19.90
C GLY A 232 -11.56 2.30 -19.10
N PHE A 233 -11.32 1.80 -17.90
CA PHE A 233 -10.11 2.08 -17.13
C PHE A 233 -9.03 1.01 -17.36
N GLU A 234 -7.79 1.43 -17.44
CA GLU A 234 -6.65 0.56 -17.18
C GLU A 234 -6.50 0.44 -15.66
N TYR A 235 -6.64 -0.78 -15.12
CA TYR A 235 -6.64 -1.00 -13.68
C TYR A 235 -5.56 -1.98 -13.25
N TYR A 236 -4.71 -1.53 -12.34
CA TYR A 236 -3.57 -2.27 -11.82
C TYR A 236 -3.77 -2.54 -10.32
N GLN A 237 -3.84 -3.81 -9.95
CA GLN A 237 -4.01 -4.28 -8.57
C GLN A 237 -2.73 -4.92 -8.04
N ILE A 238 -2.70 -5.17 -6.73
CA ILE A 238 -1.70 -6.02 -6.08
C ILE A 238 -2.05 -7.49 -6.35
N GLY A 239 -1.09 -8.27 -6.85
CA GLY A 239 -1.21 -9.72 -6.98
C GLY A 239 -2.18 -10.20 -8.06
N VAL A 240 -2.46 -9.35 -9.05
CA VAL A 240 -3.21 -9.72 -10.25
C VAL A 240 -2.42 -9.24 -11.47
N SER A 241 -2.13 -10.15 -12.39
CA SER A 241 -1.37 -9.83 -13.59
C SER A 241 -2.13 -8.84 -14.48
N SER A 242 -1.49 -7.77 -14.92
CA SER A 242 -2.05 -6.83 -15.88
C SER A 242 -2.42 -7.46 -17.22
N LYS A 243 -1.85 -8.63 -17.54
CA LYS A 243 -2.18 -9.42 -18.75
C LYS A 243 -3.55 -10.10 -18.67
N LEU A 244 -4.11 -10.25 -17.47
CA LEU A 244 -5.45 -10.84 -17.26
C LEU A 244 -6.57 -9.79 -17.41
N ASN A 245 -6.23 -8.52 -17.43
CA ASN A 245 -7.17 -7.39 -17.54
C ASN A 245 -7.30 -6.85 -18.99
N LYS A 246 -6.85 -7.64 -19.99
CA LYS A 246 -6.97 -7.33 -21.42
C LYS A 246 -8.02 -8.18 -22.09
#